data_6676b522253aa918742e20a624a52d09
#
_entry.id   6676b522253aa918742e20a624a52d09
#
_cell.length_a   1.000
_cell.length_b   1.000
_cell.length_c   1.000
_cell.angle_alpha   90.00
_cell.angle_beta   90.00
_cell.angle_gamma   90.00
#
_symmetry.space_group_name_H-M   'P 1'
#
loop_
_entity.id
_entity.type
_entity.pdbx_description
1 polymer ?
#
loop_
_entity_poly.entity_id
_entity_poly.type
_entity_poly.pdbx_seq_one_letter_code
_entity_poly.pdbx_strand_id
1 'polypeptide(L)'
;GKKTDGSCMDYLLTYYDRGFSGNPYDAGSDRTYSMDALPQEYPCYGTGDYRSVALIIENADGSTACDLRYRSHQISNGKYKIPGLPAVYAEETESQTLEITMEDVVTGVEVTLLYGVLPDYDVITRSAKIAYHGDGKIFIQKAQSACLDFLYGKYDLLTFYGRHAMERRMQREPVTHGSHVIGSVRGTSSHQYNPMIILADEHT
;
A
#
# COMPACT_ATOMS: atom_id res chain seq x y z
N GLY A 1 14.96 -2.45 4.53
CA GLY A 1 16.10 -2.51 5.45
C GLY A 1 15.83 -1.78 6.75
N LYS A 2 16.43 -2.24 7.81
CA LYS A 2 16.31 -1.63 9.14
C LYS A 2 16.97 -0.25 9.12
N LYS A 3 16.23 0.82 9.41
CA LYS A 3 16.81 2.14 9.63
C LYS A 3 17.52 2.15 10.98
N THR A 4 18.83 2.39 10.99
CA THR A 4 19.66 2.28 12.20
C THR A 4 20.07 3.62 12.79
N ASP A 5 19.88 4.71 12.04
CA ASP A 5 20.39 6.03 12.40
C ASP A 5 19.37 6.99 13.01
N GLY A 6 18.10 6.57 13.07
CA GLY A 6 17.02 7.40 13.59
C GLY A 6 16.76 8.68 12.79
N SER A 7 17.38 8.82 11.60
CA SER A 7 17.13 9.97 10.75
C SER A 7 15.67 10.03 10.33
N CYS A 8 15.15 11.20 10.19
CA CYS A 8 13.79 11.42 9.78
C CYS A 8 13.60 11.24 8.25
N MET A 9 12.88 12.06 7.60
CA MET A 9 12.44 11.88 6.22
C MET A 9 13.35 12.56 5.19
N ASP A 10 14.65 12.60 5.44
CA ASP A 10 15.65 13.24 4.56
C ASP A 10 15.70 12.63 3.16
N TYR A 11 15.24 11.39 3.01
CA TYR A 11 15.15 10.70 1.72
C TYR A 11 13.93 11.13 0.89
N LEU A 12 12.98 11.85 1.46
CA LEU A 12 11.85 12.38 0.73
C LEU A 12 12.24 13.66 -0.02
N LEU A 13 11.66 13.83 -1.19
CA LEU A 13 11.77 15.08 -1.94
C LEU A 13 11.08 16.19 -1.15
N THR A 14 11.85 17.18 -0.73
CA THR A 14 11.32 18.37 -0.04
C THR A 14 10.91 19.47 -1.00
N TYR A 15 11.38 19.40 -2.24
CA TYR A 15 11.09 20.35 -3.30
C TYR A 15 10.88 19.59 -4.61
N TYR A 16 9.82 19.94 -5.31
CA TYR A 16 9.50 19.39 -6.63
C TYR A 16 8.94 20.48 -7.52
N ASP A 17 9.67 20.79 -8.60
CA ASP A 17 9.20 21.74 -9.61
C ASP A 17 8.16 21.08 -10.50
N ARG A 18 6.92 21.46 -10.37
CA ARG A 18 5.79 20.95 -11.13
C ARG A 18 5.61 21.66 -12.47
N GLY A 19 6.33 22.75 -12.70
CA GLY A 19 6.09 23.58 -13.85
C GLY A 19 4.64 24.08 -13.90
N PHE A 20 3.99 23.90 -15.03
CA PHE A 20 2.58 24.24 -15.23
C PHE A 20 1.63 23.05 -14.96
N SER A 21 1.99 22.14 -14.07
CA SER A 21 1.14 21.00 -13.72
C SER A 21 -0.22 21.48 -13.22
N GLY A 22 -1.27 20.87 -13.73
CA GLY A 22 -2.65 21.08 -13.27
C GLY A 22 -3.00 20.36 -11.97
N ASN A 23 -2.02 19.78 -11.26
CA ASN A 23 -2.26 19.07 -10.02
C ASN A 23 -2.87 19.98 -8.97
N PRO A 24 -3.89 19.53 -8.25
CA PRO A 24 -4.51 20.30 -7.18
C PRO A 24 -3.52 20.53 -6.04
N TYR A 25 -3.68 21.64 -5.35
CA TYR A 25 -3.00 22.00 -4.11
C TYR A 25 -3.96 22.81 -3.24
N ASP A 26 -3.76 22.78 -1.93
CA ASP A 26 -4.57 23.59 -1.02
C ASP A 26 -4.32 25.08 -1.26
N ALA A 27 -5.37 25.88 -1.22
CA ALA A 27 -5.27 27.31 -1.38
C ALA A 27 -4.30 27.91 -0.35
N GLY A 28 -3.32 28.69 -0.83
CA GLY A 28 -2.28 29.29 0.02
C GLY A 28 -1.11 28.34 0.35
N SER A 29 -1.15 27.08 -0.05
CA SER A 29 -0.03 26.16 0.11
C SER A 29 1.06 26.35 -0.94
N ASP A 30 2.21 25.74 -0.71
CA ASP A 30 3.34 25.76 -1.65
C ASP A 30 3.00 24.98 -2.93
N ARG A 31 2.99 25.66 -4.06
CA ARG A 31 2.70 25.07 -5.38
C ARG A 31 3.80 24.14 -5.88
N THR A 32 4.97 24.14 -5.26
CA THR A 32 6.04 23.21 -5.58
C THR A 32 5.80 21.83 -4.98
N TYR A 33 4.86 21.72 -4.05
CA TYR A 33 4.47 20.47 -3.43
C TYR A 33 3.46 19.72 -4.29
N SER A 34 3.70 18.41 -4.53
CA SER A 34 2.80 17.56 -5.31
C SER A 34 2.69 16.17 -4.70
N MET A 35 1.46 15.71 -4.52
CA MET A 35 1.19 14.39 -3.96
C MET A 35 1.64 13.25 -4.90
N ASP A 36 1.67 13.49 -6.21
CA ASP A 36 2.11 12.49 -7.20
C ASP A 36 3.64 12.26 -7.21
N ALA A 37 4.41 13.14 -6.57
CA ALA A 37 5.86 13.00 -6.43
C ALA A 37 6.28 12.34 -5.11
N LEU A 38 5.38 12.19 -4.15
CA LEU A 38 5.66 11.67 -2.82
C LEU A 38 5.14 10.24 -2.65
N PRO A 39 5.85 9.40 -1.89
CA PRO A 39 5.31 8.10 -1.47
C PRO A 39 4.05 8.32 -0.64
N GLN A 40 3.00 7.59 -0.98
CA GLN A 40 1.78 7.58 -0.21
C GLN A 40 1.57 6.22 0.45
N GLU A 41 1.15 6.23 1.68
CA GLU A 41 0.94 5.01 2.45
C GLU A 41 -0.27 4.22 1.97
N TYR A 42 -1.34 4.91 1.59
CA TYR A 42 -2.57 4.28 1.09
C TYR A 42 -3.30 5.23 0.13
N PRO A 43 -2.81 5.36 -1.09
CA PRO A 43 -3.31 6.34 -2.05
C PRO A 43 -4.75 6.06 -2.48
N CYS A 44 -5.52 7.14 -2.66
CA CYS A 44 -6.88 7.16 -3.17
C CYS A 44 -7.01 8.18 -4.30
N TYR A 45 -8.12 8.18 -5.02
CA TYR A 45 -8.41 9.23 -5.98
C TYR A 45 -8.89 10.51 -5.30
N GLY A 46 -8.62 11.66 -5.91
CA GLY A 46 -9.08 12.98 -5.47
C GLY A 46 -8.03 13.83 -4.77
N THR A 47 -6.83 13.30 -4.53
CA THR A 47 -5.74 14.02 -3.84
C THR A 47 -4.70 14.60 -4.79
N GLY A 48 -4.86 14.43 -6.11
CA GLY A 48 -3.88 14.85 -7.11
C GLY A 48 -2.77 13.83 -7.38
N ASP A 49 -2.89 12.64 -6.83
CA ASP A 49 -2.09 11.48 -7.22
C ASP A 49 -2.79 10.74 -8.36
N TYR A 50 -2.12 10.62 -9.50
CA TYR A 50 -2.64 9.95 -10.70
C TYR A 50 -2.03 8.57 -10.93
N ARG A 51 -1.22 8.10 -9.98
CA ARG A 51 -0.66 6.74 -10.00
C ARG A 51 -1.74 5.70 -9.64
N SER A 52 -1.37 4.44 -9.72
CA SER A 52 -2.27 3.36 -9.31
C SER A 52 -2.58 3.45 -7.81
N VAL A 53 -3.85 3.56 -7.47
CA VAL A 53 -4.30 3.75 -6.08
C VAL A 53 -4.56 2.42 -5.36
N ALA A 54 -4.48 2.44 -4.03
CA ALA A 54 -4.74 1.30 -3.16
C ALA A 54 -6.23 1.09 -2.88
N LEU A 55 -7.00 2.16 -2.83
CA LEU A 55 -8.44 2.14 -2.57
C LEU A 55 -9.19 2.89 -3.67
N ILE A 56 -10.26 2.27 -4.18
CA ILE A 56 -11.25 2.93 -5.03
C ILE A 56 -12.61 2.69 -4.41
N ILE A 57 -13.28 3.77 -4.06
CA ILE A 57 -14.67 3.77 -3.61
C ILE A 57 -15.52 4.54 -4.61
N GLU A 58 -16.76 4.17 -4.70
CA GLU A 58 -17.81 4.94 -5.36
C GLU A 58 -18.75 5.44 -4.27
N ASN A 59 -18.79 6.74 -4.11
CA ASN A 59 -19.63 7.44 -3.16
C ASN A 59 -21.12 7.41 -3.59
N ALA A 60 -22.01 7.76 -2.69
CA ALA A 60 -23.45 7.76 -2.98
C ALA A 60 -23.86 8.69 -4.14
N ASP A 61 -23.06 9.71 -4.43
CA ASP A 61 -23.24 10.64 -5.54
C ASP A 61 -22.58 10.18 -6.86
N GLY A 62 -21.96 8.99 -6.86
CA GLY A 62 -21.23 8.43 -8.00
C GLY A 62 -19.79 8.95 -8.17
N SER A 63 -19.33 9.85 -7.31
CA SER A 63 -17.92 10.28 -7.33
C SER A 63 -17.01 9.21 -6.76
N THR A 64 -15.71 9.25 -7.13
CA THR A 64 -14.68 8.34 -6.60
C THR A 64 -13.63 9.06 -5.75
N ALA A 65 -13.89 10.32 -5.42
CA ALA A 65 -12.95 11.11 -4.60
C ALA A 65 -12.96 10.62 -3.15
N CYS A 66 -11.75 10.47 -2.59
CA CYS A 66 -11.54 10.12 -1.19
C CYS A 66 -10.22 10.72 -0.73
N ASP A 67 -10.26 11.60 0.27
CA ASP A 67 -9.08 12.28 0.84
C ASP A 67 -8.80 11.75 2.25
N LEU A 68 -8.11 10.61 2.32
CA LEU A 68 -7.75 10.00 3.60
C LEU A 68 -6.64 10.80 4.28
N ARG A 69 -6.96 11.35 5.45
CA ARG A 69 -6.01 12.08 6.28
C ARG A 69 -5.72 11.33 7.57
N TYR A 70 -4.47 11.40 8.03
CA TYR A 70 -4.07 10.81 9.30
C TYR A 70 -4.93 11.35 10.45
N ARG A 71 -5.43 10.45 11.27
CA ARG A 71 -6.22 10.78 12.47
C ARG A 71 -5.47 10.40 13.75
N SER A 72 -5.04 9.14 13.85
CA SER A 72 -4.39 8.62 15.04
C SER A 72 -3.59 7.36 14.74
N HIS A 73 -2.77 6.95 15.69
CA HIS A 73 -2.13 5.64 15.65
C HIS A 73 -2.07 5.02 17.04
N GLN A 74 -1.91 3.70 17.08
CA GLN A 74 -1.72 2.93 18.29
C GLN A 74 -0.65 1.87 18.07
N ILE A 75 0.17 1.62 19.07
CA ILE A 75 1.14 0.51 19.09
C ILE A 75 0.76 -0.42 20.24
N SER A 76 0.71 -1.71 19.95
CA SER A 76 0.43 -2.76 20.94
C SER A 76 1.36 -3.94 20.78
N ASN A 77 1.54 -4.72 21.84
CA ASN A 77 2.25 -5.99 21.78
C ASN A 77 1.36 -7.05 21.13
N GLY A 78 2.02 -8.02 20.50
CA GLY A 78 1.34 -9.07 19.79
C GLY A 78 0.95 -8.68 18.35
N LYS A 79 0.64 -9.69 17.56
CA LYS A 79 0.19 -9.50 16.18
C LYS A 79 -1.34 -9.39 16.13
N TYR A 80 -1.84 -8.43 15.36
CA TYR A 80 -3.27 -8.28 15.10
C TYR A 80 -3.88 -9.56 14.49
N LYS A 81 -5.17 -9.75 14.76
CA LYS A 81 -5.97 -10.85 14.22
C LYS A 81 -6.97 -10.30 13.21
N ILE A 82 -7.23 -11.09 12.17
CA ILE A 82 -8.29 -10.83 11.19
C ILE A 82 -9.34 -11.94 11.37
N PRO A 83 -10.52 -11.62 11.90
CA PRO A 83 -11.55 -12.62 12.14
C PRO A 83 -11.92 -13.38 10.87
N GLY A 84 -11.96 -14.71 10.96
CA GLY A 84 -12.37 -15.57 9.85
C GLY A 84 -11.33 -15.79 8.74
N LEU A 85 -10.13 -15.22 8.86
CA LEU A 85 -9.06 -15.40 7.88
C LEU A 85 -7.82 -16.05 8.53
N PRO A 86 -7.04 -16.80 7.74
CA PRO A 86 -5.73 -17.27 8.17
C PRO A 86 -4.83 -16.11 8.58
N ALA A 87 -4.02 -16.33 9.60
CA ALA A 87 -3.09 -15.32 10.07
C ALA A 87 -1.71 -15.94 10.31
N VAL A 88 -0.67 -15.13 10.16
CA VAL A 88 0.66 -15.46 10.66
C VAL A 88 0.57 -15.55 12.18
N TYR A 89 1.04 -16.65 12.75
CA TYR A 89 1.13 -16.83 14.19
C TYR A 89 2.40 -16.16 14.73
N ALA A 90 2.26 -15.50 15.87
CA ALA A 90 3.38 -15.00 16.67
C ALA A 90 2.92 -14.85 18.11
N GLU A 91 3.82 -15.12 19.06
CA GLU A 91 3.59 -14.83 20.48
C GLU A 91 3.56 -13.32 20.73
N GLU A 92 2.95 -12.90 21.84
CA GLU A 92 2.87 -11.49 22.20
C GLU A 92 4.24 -10.82 22.36
N THR A 93 5.23 -11.58 22.77
CA THR A 93 6.61 -11.12 22.99
C THR A 93 7.43 -11.07 21.70
N GLU A 94 7.00 -11.76 20.66
CA GLU A 94 7.72 -11.88 19.37
C GLU A 94 7.30 -10.84 18.35
N SER A 95 6.24 -10.09 18.63
CA SER A 95 5.65 -9.20 17.63
C SER A 95 5.05 -7.95 18.25
N GLN A 96 4.92 -6.93 17.41
CA GLN A 96 4.19 -5.71 17.72
C GLN A 96 3.23 -5.37 16.60
N THR A 97 2.13 -4.73 16.95
CA THR A 97 1.18 -4.19 15.97
C THR A 97 1.20 -2.68 16.02
N LEU A 98 1.36 -2.06 14.86
CA LEU A 98 1.06 -0.65 14.63
C LEU A 98 -0.26 -0.57 13.88
N GLU A 99 -1.20 0.20 14.41
CA GLU A 99 -2.45 0.58 13.76
C GLU A 99 -2.41 2.07 13.43
N ILE A 100 -2.66 2.42 12.18
CA ILE A 100 -2.77 3.82 11.73
C ILE A 100 -4.19 4.03 11.23
N THR A 101 -4.91 4.93 11.87
CA THR A 101 -6.26 5.32 11.46
C THR A 101 -6.20 6.59 10.64
N MET A 102 -6.81 6.54 9.47
CA MET A 102 -7.01 7.66 8.55
C MET A 102 -8.50 7.82 8.28
N GLU A 103 -8.94 9.03 8.04
CA GLU A 103 -10.33 9.31 7.72
C GLU A 103 -10.47 10.36 6.62
N ASP A 104 -11.51 10.22 5.84
CA ASP A 104 -12.06 11.27 4.99
C ASP A 104 -13.29 11.84 5.69
N VAL A 105 -13.12 13.04 6.25
CA VAL A 105 -14.20 13.70 7.02
C VAL A 105 -15.38 14.14 6.17
N VAL A 106 -15.21 14.22 4.85
CA VAL A 106 -16.29 14.62 3.93
C VAL A 106 -17.17 13.44 3.57
N THR A 107 -16.55 12.32 3.22
CA THR A 107 -17.29 11.12 2.81
C THR A 107 -17.67 10.22 3.99
N GLY A 108 -16.97 10.31 5.13
CA GLY A 108 -17.15 9.43 6.27
C GLY A 108 -16.48 8.07 6.12
N VAL A 109 -15.54 7.96 5.20
CA VAL A 109 -14.71 6.75 5.02
C VAL A 109 -13.56 6.77 6.01
N GLU A 110 -13.40 5.68 6.76
CA GLU A 110 -12.28 5.44 7.66
C GLU A 110 -11.49 4.23 7.20
N VAL A 111 -10.17 4.35 7.20
CA VAL A 111 -9.25 3.23 6.91
C VAL A 111 -8.29 3.07 8.06
N THR A 112 -8.24 1.86 8.65
CA THR A 112 -7.21 1.48 9.60
C THR A 112 -6.20 0.56 8.92
N LEU A 113 -4.97 1.02 8.84
CA LEU A 113 -3.84 0.24 8.34
C LEU A 113 -3.22 -0.54 9.49
N LEU A 114 -3.09 -1.85 9.30
CA LEU A 114 -2.56 -2.78 10.29
C LEU A 114 -1.18 -3.27 9.85
N TYR A 115 -0.18 -3.08 10.70
CA TYR A 115 1.18 -3.57 10.52
C TYR A 115 1.51 -4.51 11.67
N GLY A 116 1.74 -5.77 11.38
CA GLY A 116 2.32 -6.68 12.37
C GLY A 116 3.80 -6.84 12.09
N VAL A 117 4.63 -6.45 13.02
CA VAL A 117 6.08 -6.47 12.89
C VAL A 117 6.65 -7.62 13.70
N LEU A 118 7.40 -8.49 13.04
CA LEU A 118 8.10 -9.63 13.63
C LEU A 118 9.61 -9.40 13.45
N PRO A 119 10.26 -8.72 14.38
CA PRO A 119 11.63 -8.22 14.19
C PRO A 119 12.68 -9.32 14.04
N ASP A 120 12.51 -10.44 14.73
CA ASP A 120 13.46 -11.56 14.69
C ASP A 120 13.44 -12.32 13.36
N TYR A 121 12.40 -12.11 12.57
CA TYR A 121 12.22 -12.74 11.26
C TYR A 121 12.34 -11.76 10.09
N ASP A 122 12.57 -10.46 10.37
CA ASP A 122 12.51 -9.39 9.36
C ASP A 122 11.20 -9.39 8.53
N VAL A 123 10.09 -9.76 9.18
CA VAL A 123 8.78 -9.87 8.53
C VAL A 123 7.86 -8.74 8.98
N ILE A 124 7.19 -8.14 8.02
CA ILE A 124 6.08 -7.20 8.26
C ILE A 124 4.83 -7.77 7.58
N THR A 125 3.77 -7.97 8.35
CA THR A 125 2.45 -8.30 7.81
C THR A 125 1.63 -7.03 7.63
N ARG A 126 0.79 -7.01 6.61
CA ARG A 126 0.02 -5.82 6.23
C ARG A 126 -1.43 -6.17 5.97
N SER A 127 -2.35 -5.35 6.49
CA SER A 127 -3.79 -5.43 6.21
C SER A 127 -4.42 -4.06 6.29
N ALA A 128 -5.56 -3.89 5.65
CA ALA A 128 -6.37 -2.68 5.73
C ALA A 128 -7.78 -3.06 6.18
N LYS A 129 -8.32 -2.29 7.12
CA LYS A 129 -9.72 -2.35 7.55
C LYS A 129 -10.40 -1.08 7.07
N ILE A 130 -11.53 -1.23 6.37
CA ILE A 130 -12.30 -0.11 5.83
C ILE A 130 -13.62 -0.06 6.59
N ALA A 131 -13.95 1.10 7.12
CA ALA A 131 -15.23 1.40 7.75
C ALA A 131 -15.88 2.62 7.08
N TYR A 132 -17.20 2.68 7.13
CA TYR A 132 -17.97 3.78 6.61
C TYR A 132 -18.93 4.31 7.67
N HIS A 133 -18.86 5.60 7.92
CA HIS A 133 -19.64 6.30 8.95
C HIS A 133 -20.56 7.38 8.37
N GLY A 134 -20.61 7.49 7.03
CA GLY A 134 -21.47 8.44 6.35
C GLY A 134 -22.89 7.94 6.16
N ASP A 135 -23.71 8.77 5.55
CA ASP A 135 -25.10 8.44 5.20
C ASP A 135 -25.18 7.71 3.85
N GLY A 136 -26.06 6.71 3.77
CA GLY A 136 -26.30 5.98 2.52
C GLY A 136 -25.39 4.78 2.31
N LYS A 137 -24.97 4.54 1.07
CA LYS A 137 -24.16 3.39 0.67
C LYS A 137 -22.97 3.84 -0.16
N ILE A 138 -21.85 3.19 0.04
CA ILE A 138 -20.67 3.27 -0.84
C ILE A 138 -20.40 1.90 -1.45
N PHE A 139 -19.72 1.88 -2.59
CA PHE A 139 -19.24 0.64 -3.20
C PHE A 139 -17.72 0.63 -3.21
N ILE A 140 -17.12 -0.43 -2.66
CA ILE A 140 -15.68 -0.64 -2.72
C ILE A 140 -15.38 -1.35 -4.04
N GLN A 141 -14.77 -0.64 -4.99
CA GLN A 141 -14.38 -1.18 -6.28
C GLN A 141 -12.99 -1.81 -6.24
N LYS A 142 -12.10 -1.29 -5.38
CA LYS A 142 -10.75 -1.81 -5.17
C LYS A 142 -10.33 -1.59 -3.73
N ALA A 143 -9.76 -2.59 -3.09
CA ALA A 143 -9.11 -2.49 -1.80
C ALA A 143 -7.88 -3.38 -1.77
N GLN A 144 -6.71 -2.79 -1.64
CA GLN A 144 -5.44 -3.49 -1.49
C GLN A 144 -5.04 -3.56 -0.02
N SER A 145 -4.30 -4.58 0.37
CA SER A 145 -3.77 -4.69 1.74
C SER A 145 -2.55 -3.80 1.97
N ALA A 146 -1.84 -3.44 0.91
CA ALA A 146 -0.63 -2.61 0.99
C ALA A 146 -0.40 -1.84 -0.32
N CYS A 147 0.29 -0.72 -0.21
CA CYS A 147 0.98 -0.02 -1.26
C CYS A 147 2.42 0.20 -0.81
N LEU A 148 3.39 -0.01 -1.69
CA LEU A 148 4.81 0.18 -1.40
C LEU A 148 5.42 0.98 -2.54
N ASP A 149 5.86 2.19 -2.24
CA ASP A 149 6.54 3.08 -3.17
C ASP A 149 8.06 3.01 -2.97
N PHE A 150 8.80 2.85 -4.06
CA PHE A 150 10.26 2.93 -4.09
C PHE A 150 10.64 4.13 -4.92
N LEU A 151 11.29 5.12 -4.30
CA LEU A 151 11.57 6.40 -4.96
C LEU A 151 12.58 6.31 -6.09
N TYR A 152 13.56 5.44 -5.94
CA TYR A 152 14.62 5.21 -6.94
C TYR A 152 15.30 3.88 -6.69
N GLY A 153 15.98 3.40 -7.71
CA GLY A 153 16.69 2.14 -7.75
C GLY A 153 16.54 1.49 -9.11
N LYS A 154 17.43 0.59 -9.41
CA LYS A 154 17.31 -0.30 -10.56
C LYS A 154 17.00 -1.68 -10.03
N TYR A 155 15.82 -2.15 -10.35
CA TYR A 155 15.31 -3.40 -9.81
C TYR A 155 14.91 -4.35 -10.91
N ASP A 156 15.07 -5.64 -10.62
CA ASP A 156 14.44 -6.73 -11.33
C ASP A 156 13.25 -7.26 -10.53
N LEU A 157 12.19 -7.57 -11.24
CA LEU A 157 11.03 -8.25 -10.70
C LEU A 157 11.16 -9.75 -10.97
N LEU A 158 11.18 -10.56 -9.91
CA LEU A 158 11.12 -12.00 -10.02
C LEU A 158 9.71 -12.48 -9.71
N THR A 159 9.13 -13.23 -10.62
CA THR A 159 7.82 -13.86 -10.47
C THR A 159 7.94 -15.37 -10.67
N PHE A 160 6.94 -16.10 -10.18
CA PHE A 160 6.94 -17.57 -10.24
C PHE A 160 5.66 -18.05 -10.89
N TYR A 161 5.81 -18.86 -11.91
CA TYR A 161 4.71 -19.44 -12.67
C TYR A 161 4.88 -20.95 -12.82
N GLY A 162 3.89 -21.59 -13.39
CA GLY A 162 3.98 -23.00 -13.68
C GLY A 162 2.63 -23.71 -13.78
N ARG A 163 2.70 -25.02 -13.65
CA ARG A 163 1.55 -25.92 -13.67
C ARG A 163 1.88 -27.15 -12.86
N HIS A 164 0.94 -28.06 -12.73
CA HIS A 164 1.16 -29.36 -12.09
C HIS A 164 2.38 -30.07 -12.69
N ALA A 165 3.27 -30.54 -11.84
CA ALA A 165 4.58 -31.15 -12.15
C ALA A 165 5.59 -30.21 -12.86
N MET A 166 5.33 -28.91 -12.89
CA MET A 166 6.23 -27.87 -13.42
C MET A 166 6.06 -26.57 -12.63
N GLU A 167 6.03 -26.68 -11.31
CA GLU A 167 5.77 -25.55 -10.41
C GLU A 167 6.98 -24.65 -10.26
N ARG A 168 6.71 -23.41 -9.88
CA ARG A 168 7.70 -22.40 -9.44
C ARG A 168 8.81 -22.14 -10.45
N ARG A 169 8.48 -22.08 -11.72
CA ARG A 169 9.44 -21.56 -12.70
C ARG A 169 9.61 -20.07 -12.48
N MET A 170 10.85 -19.69 -12.23
CA MET A 170 11.20 -18.29 -12.02
C MET A 170 11.31 -17.55 -13.35
N GLN A 171 10.73 -16.39 -13.40
CA GLN A 171 10.92 -15.38 -14.44
C GLN A 171 11.53 -14.15 -13.78
N ARG A 172 12.57 -13.59 -14.40
CA ARG A 172 13.25 -12.38 -13.95
C ARG A 172 13.19 -11.36 -15.06
N GLU A 173 12.66 -10.19 -14.78
CA GLU A 173 12.50 -9.09 -15.74
C GLU A 173 12.92 -7.77 -15.10
N PRO A 174 13.61 -6.89 -15.81
CA PRO A 174 13.89 -5.56 -15.32
C PRO A 174 12.60 -4.76 -15.12
N VAL A 175 12.51 -4.04 -14.01
CA VAL A 175 11.40 -3.12 -13.76
C VAL A 175 11.55 -1.93 -14.69
N THR A 176 10.62 -1.80 -15.61
CA THR A 176 10.56 -0.72 -16.60
C THR A 176 9.25 0.04 -16.49
N HIS A 177 9.09 1.09 -17.31
CA HIS A 177 7.83 1.82 -17.39
C HIS A 177 6.70 0.90 -17.87
N GLY A 178 5.58 0.92 -17.16
CA GLY A 178 4.41 0.10 -17.45
C GLY A 178 3.82 -0.57 -16.20
N SER A 179 3.04 -1.61 -16.41
CA SER A 179 2.44 -2.40 -15.33
C SER A 179 2.72 -3.88 -15.53
N HIS A 180 3.13 -4.55 -14.46
CA HIS A 180 3.19 -6.01 -14.38
C HIS A 180 2.18 -6.49 -13.34
N VAL A 181 1.26 -7.36 -13.75
CA VAL A 181 0.19 -7.86 -12.89
C VAL A 181 0.23 -9.38 -12.83
N ILE A 182 0.29 -9.91 -11.62
CA ILE A 182 0.10 -11.34 -11.37
C ILE A 182 -1.18 -11.53 -10.56
N GLY A 183 -1.93 -12.58 -10.82
CA GLY A 183 -3.18 -12.81 -10.12
C GLY A 183 -3.79 -14.18 -10.43
N SER A 184 -4.82 -14.52 -9.68
CA SER A 184 -5.61 -15.73 -9.90
C SER A 184 -7.09 -15.42 -9.72
N VAL A 185 -7.91 -15.92 -10.63
CA VAL A 185 -9.38 -15.85 -10.56
C VAL A 185 -9.99 -17.19 -10.11
N ARG A 186 -9.16 -18.10 -9.61
CA ARG A 186 -9.59 -19.46 -9.22
C ARG A 186 -10.14 -19.57 -7.79
N GLY A 187 -10.13 -18.47 -7.03
CA GLY A 187 -10.52 -18.47 -5.62
C GLY A 187 -9.47 -19.07 -4.67
N THR A 188 -8.36 -19.57 -5.20
CA THR A 188 -7.21 -20.08 -4.44
C THR A 188 -5.91 -19.60 -5.10
N SER A 189 -4.80 -19.65 -4.38
CA SER A 189 -3.49 -19.50 -5.02
C SER A 189 -3.30 -20.58 -6.09
N SER A 190 -2.68 -20.23 -7.19
CA SER A 190 -2.56 -21.06 -8.37
C SER A 190 -1.10 -21.37 -8.69
N HIS A 191 -0.82 -22.58 -9.19
CA HIS A 191 0.49 -22.88 -9.76
C HIS A 191 0.81 -22.03 -11.00
N GLN A 192 -0.21 -21.51 -11.66
CA GLN A 192 -0.06 -20.63 -12.81
C GLN A 192 0.64 -19.33 -12.44
N TYR A 193 0.26 -18.74 -11.30
CA TYR A 193 0.94 -17.59 -10.68
C TYR A 193 1.03 -17.81 -9.18
N ASN A 194 2.22 -18.03 -8.65
CA ASN A 194 2.42 -18.04 -7.22
C ASN A 194 2.19 -16.62 -6.66
N PRO A 195 1.52 -16.48 -5.52
CA PRO A 195 1.26 -15.19 -4.88
C PRO A 195 2.53 -14.66 -4.18
N MET A 196 3.63 -14.61 -4.90
CA MET A 196 4.94 -14.18 -4.42
C MET A 196 5.65 -13.41 -5.52
N ILE A 197 6.19 -12.27 -5.16
CA ILE A 197 7.12 -11.51 -5.99
C ILE A 197 8.38 -11.21 -5.17
N ILE A 198 9.50 -11.09 -5.86
CA ILE A 198 10.75 -10.61 -5.27
C ILE A 198 11.17 -9.39 -6.07
N LEU A 199 11.48 -8.32 -5.37
CA LEU A 199 12.12 -7.15 -5.95
C LEU A 199 13.61 -7.25 -5.60
N ALA A 200 14.45 -7.47 -6.58
CA ALA A 200 15.87 -7.64 -6.43
C ALA A 200 16.63 -6.46 -7.04
N ASP A 201 17.79 -6.14 -6.49
CA ASP A 201 18.72 -5.23 -7.14
C ASP A 201 19.22 -5.85 -8.47
N GLU A 202 19.49 -5.04 -9.49
CA GLU A 202 19.93 -5.55 -10.81
C GLU A 202 21.26 -6.34 -10.73
N HIS A 203 22.02 -6.18 -9.65
CA HIS A 203 23.34 -6.80 -9.46
C HIS A 203 23.36 -8.01 -8.51
N THR A 204 22.19 -8.40 -7.95
CA THR A 204 22.08 -9.55 -7.00
C THR A 204 21.51 -10.82 -7.61
#